data_2f0c7864da5cec8e1394fe3c54e5682a
#
_entry.id   2f0c7864da5cec8e1394fe3c54e5682a
#
_cell.length_a   1.000
_cell.length_b   1.000
_cell.length_c   1.000
_cell.angle_alpha   90.00
_cell.angle_beta   90.00
_cell.angle_gamma   90.00
#
_symmetry.space_group_name_H-M   'P 1'
#
loop_
_entity.id
_entity.type
_entity.pdbx_description
1 polymer ?
#
loop_
_entity_poly.entity_id
_entity_poly.type
_entity_poly.pdbx_seq_one_letter_code
_entity_poly.pdbx_strand_id
1 'polypeptide(L)'
;LEFFRRVRDAQASLVARWVNIGFVHGVMNTDNTTISGETIDYGPCAFIDNYDPKAVFSSIDQHGRYAYGNQPVIMQWNLSRFAETLIDLVNPEDSDDAIRQLTNEINAFPAHYQQEWLRGMRAKLGLLKELPEDLHLANDLLKACEGQDVDFTNLFRALATSVRGNDELARAYFDDPATFDAWV
;
A
#
# COMPACT_ATOMS: atom_id res chain seq x y z
N LEU A 1 -3.91 -16.52 18.85
CA LEU A 1 -3.33 -16.36 17.50
C LEU A 1 -4.36 -15.89 16.47
N GLU A 2 -5.57 -16.45 16.44
CA GLU A 2 -6.63 -16.06 15.48
C GLU A 2 -7.00 -14.58 15.55
N PHE A 3 -7.02 -14.00 16.75
CA PHE A 3 -7.24 -12.56 16.92
C PHE A 3 -6.16 -11.73 16.21
N PHE A 4 -4.88 -12.10 16.38
CA PHE A 4 -3.78 -11.42 15.69
C PHE A 4 -3.88 -11.52 14.17
N ARG A 5 -4.26 -12.71 13.64
CA ARG A 5 -4.47 -12.89 12.18
C ARG A 5 -5.52 -11.93 11.63
N ARG A 6 -6.66 -11.80 12.32
CA ARG A 6 -7.73 -10.88 11.91
C ARG A 6 -7.26 -9.42 11.92
N VAL A 7 -6.49 -9.02 12.92
CA VAL A 7 -5.91 -7.67 12.97
C VAL A 7 -4.92 -7.47 11.82
N ARG A 8 -4.02 -8.43 11.60
CA ARG A 8 -3.07 -8.40 10.47
C ARG A 8 -3.78 -8.23 9.13
N ASP A 9 -4.80 -9.01 8.86
CA ASP A 9 -5.52 -9.00 7.59
C ASP A 9 -6.32 -7.69 7.42
N ALA A 10 -6.91 -7.16 8.49
CA ALA A 10 -7.56 -5.86 8.48
C ALA A 10 -6.58 -4.73 8.16
N GLN A 11 -5.37 -4.75 8.75
CA GLN A 11 -4.33 -3.76 8.48
C GLN A 11 -3.76 -3.89 7.05
N ALA A 12 -3.58 -5.10 6.55
CA ALA A 12 -3.16 -5.34 5.17
C ALA A 12 -4.16 -4.71 4.17
N SER A 13 -5.45 -4.95 4.39
CA SER A 13 -6.52 -4.38 3.58
C SER A 13 -6.59 -2.85 3.71
N LEU A 14 -6.42 -2.30 4.92
CA LEU A 14 -6.45 -0.85 5.16
C LEU A 14 -5.34 -0.14 4.40
N VAL A 15 -4.08 -0.58 4.60
CA VAL A 15 -2.92 0.06 3.97
C VAL A 15 -2.93 -0.13 2.45
N ALA A 16 -3.38 -1.28 1.96
CA ALA A 16 -3.57 -1.49 0.53
C ALA A 16 -4.55 -0.48 -0.08
N ARG A 17 -5.65 -0.17 0.62
CA ARG A 17 -6.60 0.88 0.19
C ARG A 17 -5.96 2.26 0.21
N TRP A 18 -5.20 2.62 1.26
CA TRP A 18 -4.49 3.90 1.30
C TRP A 18 -3.57 4.08 0.08
N VAL A 19 -2.73 3.08 -0.18
CA VAL A 19 -1.79 3.12 -1.32
C VAL A 19 -2.55 3.18 -2.65
N ASN A 20 -3.64 2.44 -2.81
CA ASN A 20 -4.43 2.45 -4.04
C ASN A 20 -5.08 3.81 -4.35
N ILE A 21 -5.40 4.62 -3.35
CA ILE A 21 -6.03 5.94 -3.53
C ILE A 21 -5.05 7.11 -3.37
N GLY A 22 -3.76 6.83 -3.18
CA GLY A 22 -2.75 7.88 -3.01
C GLY A 22 -2.75 8.54 -1.62
N PHE A 23 -3.37 7.92 -0.62
CA PHE A 23 -3.43 8.47 0.74
C PHE A 23 -2.13 8.22 1.49
N VAL A 24 -1.62 9.26 2.16
CA VAL A 24 -0.48 9.22 3.07
C VAL A 24 -0.96 9.61 4.45
N HIS A 25 -0.83 8.70 5.42
CA HIS A 25 -1.21 8.99 6.81
C HIS A 25 -0.29 10.02 7.47
N GLY A 26 1.00 9.91 7.20
CA GLY A 26 2.02 10.86 7.63
C GLY A 26 2.57 10.67 9.05
N VAL A 27 1.87 9.98 9.96
CA VAL A 27 2.38 9.62 11.31
C VAL A 27 1.80 8.27 11.73
N MET A 28 2.45 7.20 11.31
CA MET A 28 2.02 5.82 11.61
C MET A 28 2.76 5.26 12.84
N ASN A 29 2.67 5.97 13.97
CA ASN A 29 3.08 5.41 15.26
C ASN A 29 2.12 4.29 15.67
N THR A 30 2.53 3.46 16.64
CA THR A 30 1.70 2.35 17.16
C THR A 30 0.40 2.83 17.80
N ASP A 31 0.40 4.01 18.42
CA ASP A 31 -0.78 4.66 19.01
C ASP A 31 -1.76 5.24 17.96
N ASN A 32 -1.30 5.41 16.72
CA ASN A 32 -2.13 5.84 15.58
C ASN A 32 -2.61 4.66 14.72
N THR A 33 -2.54 3.44 15.25
CA THR A 33 -2.96 2.22 14.56
C THR A 33 -3.99 1.48 15.41
N THR A 34 -5.23 1.39 14.93
CA THR A 34 -6.30 0.67 15.64
C THR A 34 -6.42 -0.77 15.15
N ILE A 35 -6.75 -1.69 16.07
CA ILE A 35 -6.97 -3.11 15.77
C ILE A 35 -8.19 -3.37 14.87
N SER A 36 -9.09 -2.40 14.74
CA SER A 36 -10.29 -2.51 13.90
C SER A 36 -10.01 -2.38 12.40
N GLY A 37 -8.79 -1.94 12.00
CA GLY A 37 -8.48 -1.69 10.59
C GLY A 37 -9.14 -0.43 10.04
N GLU A 38 -9.33 0.57 10.89
CA GLU A 38 -9.87 1.89 10.54
C GLU A 38 -8.76 2.94 10.63
N THR A 39 -8.83 3.96 9.78
CA THR A 39 -7.93 5.10 9.86
C THR A 39 -8.32 5.99 11.04
N ILE A 40 -7.36 6.30 11.90
CA ILE A 40 -7.52 7.24 13.03
C ILE A 40 -6.42 8.29 12.99
N ASP A 41 -6.57 9.34 13.78
CA ASP A 41 -5.59 10.41 13.97
C ASP A 41 -5.14 11.07 12.66
N TYR A 42 -6.08 11.74 12.00
CA TYR A 42 -5.88 12.45 10.74
C TYR A 42 -5.09 13.76 10.95
N GLY A 43 -3.83 13.66 11.38
CA GLY A 43 -2.94 14.79 11.59
C GLY A 43 -2.36 15.34 10.28
N PRO A 44 -1.10 15.02 9.92
CA PRO A 44 -0.46 15.54 8.71
C PRO A 44 -0.83 14.74 7.44
N CYS A 45 -1.97 14.05 7.44
CA CYS A 45 -2.38 13.22 6.31
C CYS A 45 -2.69 14.06 5.07
N ALA A 46 -2.41 13.48 3.89
CA ALA A 46 -2.71 14.08 2.60
C ALA A 46 -2.91 13.01 1.52
N PHE A 47 -3.38 13.42 0.35
CA PHE A 47 -3.34 12.61 -0.86
C PHE A 47 -2.20 13.11 -1.75
N ILE A 48 -1.49 12.20 -2.42
CA ILE A 48 -0.52 12.58 -3.44
C ILE A 48 -1.25 13.14 -4.66
N ASP A 49 -0.70 14.19 -5.24
CA ASP A 49 -1.11 14.68 -6.56
C ASP A 49 -0.35 13.89 -7.64
N ASN A 50 0.96 14.07 -7.70
CA ASN A 50 1.83 13.32 -8.59
C ASN A 50 2.33 12.04 -7.92
N TYR A 51 2.51 10.98 -8.72
CA TYR A 51 3.02 9.72 -8.20
C TYR A 51 4.48 9.85 -7.78
N ASP A 52 4.71 9.78 -6.48
CA ASP A 52 6.03 9.70 -5.88
C ASP A 52 6.00 8.73 -4.67
N PRO A 53 6.69 7.58 -4.75
CA PRO A 53 6.78 6.65 -3.63
C PRO A 53 7.47 7.25 -2.39
N LYS A 54 8.22 8.35 -2.55
CA LYS A 54 8.92 9.07 -1.48
C LYS A 54 8.16 10.26 -0.93
N ALA A 55 6.92 10.51 -1.38
CA ALA A 55 6.12 11.65 -0.94
C ALA A 55 5.92 11.62 0.60
N VAL A 56 6.24 12.74 1.25
CA VAL A 56 6.15 12.96 2.71
C VAL A 56 5.40 14.26 2.96
N PHE A 57 4.41 14.22 3.86
CA PHE A 57 3.61 15.39 4.22
C PHE A 57 3.78 15.86 5.67
N SER A 58 4.37 15.02 6.52
CA SER A 58 4.68 15.37 7.90
C SER A 58 5.98 16.18 7.99
N SER A 59 5.91 17.42 8.49
CA SER A 59 7.07 18.27 8.64
C SER A 59 8.13 17.75 9.62
N ILE A 60 7.74 16.82 10.52
CA ILE A 60 8.66 16.22 11.49
C ILE A 60 9.31 14.93 10.95
N ASP A 61 8.82 14.38 9.86
CA ASP A 61 9.37 13.17 9.23
C ASP A 61 10.53 13.49 8.28
N GLN A 62 11.67 13.87 8.84
CA GLN A 62 12.86 14.27 8.08
C GLN A 62 13.50 13.13 7.28
N HIS A 63 13.19 11.87 7.61
CA HIS A 63 13.81 10.68 7.00
C HIS A 63 12.86 9.88 6.11
N GLY A 64 11.63 10.36 5.92
CA GLY A 64 10.64 9.67 5.10
C GLY A 64 10.18 8.32 5.70
N ARG A 65 10.22 8.19 7.03
CA ARG A 65 9.74 6.98 7.71
C ARG A 65 8.31 6.64 7.30
N TYR A 66 7.46 7.66 7.17
CA TYR A 66 6.04 7.53 6.83
C TYR A 66 5.74 7.98 5.40
N ALA A 67 6.76 7.92 4.50
CA ALA A 67 6.55 8.18 3.09
C ALA A 67 5.48 7.25 2.50
N TYR A 68 4.82 7.69 1.43
CA TYR A 68 3.76 6.97 0.75
C TYR A 68 4.09 5.48 0.51
N GLY A 69 5.25 5.19 -0.09
CA GLY A 69 5.69 3.83 -0.40
C GLY A 69 6.14 3.02 0.83
N ASN A 70 6.43 3.67 1.97
CA ASN A 70 6.89 3.00 3.20
C ASN A 70 5.74 2.53 4.10
N GLN A 71 4.51 2.95 3.85
CA GLN A 71 3.37 2.66 4.72
C GLN A 71 3.18 1.16 5.01
N PRO A 72 3.30 0.23 4.03
CA PRO A 72 3.17 -1.20 4.32
C PRO A 72 4.27 -1.73 5.26
N VAL A 73 5.51 -1.25 5.09
CA VAL A 73 6.66 -1.66 5.93
C VAL A 73 6.46 -1.20 7.37
N ILE A 74 5.99 0.03 7.54
CA ILE A 74 5.72 0.59 8.88
C ILE A 74 4.54 -0.12 9.54
N MET A 75 3.51 -0.48 8.79
CA MET A 75 2.40 -1.26 9.34
C MET A 75 2.87 -2.65 9.82
N GLN A 76 3.72 -3.33 9.06
CA GLN A 76 4.32 -4.60 9.49
C GLN A 76 5.12 -4.42 10.78
N TRP A 77 5.87 -3.32 10.90
CA TRP A 77 6.59 -2.99 12.14
C TRP A 77 5.62 -2.75 13.31
N ASN A 78 4.52 -2.02 13.12
CA ASN A 78 3.49 -1.82 14.14
C ASN A 78 2.87 -3.14 14.59
N LEU A 79 2.58 -4.03 13.65
CA LEU A 79 2.09 -5.39 13.96
C LEU A 79 3.10 -6.19 14.78
N SER A 80 4.42 -6.02 14.55
CA SER A 80 5.43 -6.67 15.38
C SER A 80 5.42 -6.15 16.83
N ARG A 81 5.22 -4.83 17.02
CA ARG A 81 5.08 -4.25 18.38
C ARG A 81 3.80 -4.73 19.07
N PHE A 82 2.71 -4.86 18.32
CA PHE A 82 1.47 -5.42 18.82
C PHE A 82 1.62 -6.90 19.21
N ALA A 83 2.28 -7.71 18.37
CA ALA A 83 2.52 -9.13 18.64
C ALA A 83 3.26 -9.36 19.97
N GLU A 84 4.23 -8.52 20.30
CA GLU A 84 4.95 -8.60 21.58
C GLU A 84 4.03 -8.55 22.79
N THR A 85 2.95 -7.79 22.72
CA THR A 85 1.96 -7.70 23.80
C THR A 85 1.07 -8.93 23.94
N LEU A 86 1.11 -9.85 22.99
CA LEU A 86 0.24 -11.02 22.91
C LEU A 86 0.97 -12.33 23.25
N ILE A 87 2.27 -12.30 23.51
CA ILE A 87 3.10 -13.50 23.73
C ILE A 87 2.47 -14.40 24.80
N ASP A 88 2.20 -13.85 25.98
CA ASP A 88 1.64 -14.58 27.11
C ASP A 88 0.18 -15.07 26.88
N LEU A 89 -0.53 -14.43 25.93
CA LEU A 89 -1.88 -14.82 25.56
C LEU A 89 -1.91 -15.93 24.50
N VAL A 90 -0.86 -16.05 23.68
CA VAL A 90 -0.76 -17.06 22.62
C VAL A 90 -0.31 -18.40 23.19
N ASN A 91 0.72 -18.40 24.02
CA ASN A 91 1.17 -19.60 24.72
C ASN A 91 1.84 -19.22 26.06
N PRO A 92 1.10 -19.21 27.17
CA PRO A 92 1.62 -18.84 28.48
C PRO A 92 2.67 -19.81 29.04
N GLU A 93 2.70 -21.05 28.54
CA GLU A 93 3.60 -22.10 29.03
C GLU A 93 4.93 -22.13 28.23
N ASP A 94 4.95 -21.59 27.02
CA ASP A 94 6.11 -21.61 26.12
C ASP A 94 6.18 -20.31 25.29
N SER A 95 6.90 -19.32 25.81
CA SER A 95 7.09 -18.03 25.13
C SER A 95 7.84 -18.16 23.81
N ASP A 96 8.77 -19.11 23.66
CA ASP A 96 9.52 -19.32 22.43
C ASP A 96 8.60 -19.87 21.34
N ASP A 97 7.67 -20.73 21.69
CA ASP A 97 6.64 -21.19 20.77
C ASP A 97 5.69 -20.07 20.36
N ALA A 98 5.25 -19.24 21.31
CA ALA A 98 4.41 -18.07 21.04
C ALA A 98 5.10 -17.09 20.09
N ILE A 99 6.37 -16.76 20.33
CA ILE A 99 7.18 -15.89 19.47
C ILE A 99 7.30 -16.46 18.06
N ARG A 100 7.58 -17.77 17.93
CA ARG A 100 7.67 -18.42 16.61
C ARG A 100 6.36 -18.32 15.85
N GLN A 101 5.22 -18.59 16.49
CA GLN A 101 3.90 -18.51 15.86
C GLN A 101 3.58 -17.08 15.43
N LEU A 102 3.77 -16.08 16.28
CA LEU A 102 3.53 -14.67 15.97
C LEU A 102 4.46 -14.16 14.86
N THR A 103 5.73 -14.55 14.88
CA THR A 103 6.69 -14.21 13.82
C THR A 103 6.26 -14.74 12.46
N ASN A 104 5.75 -15.96 12.39
CA ASN A 104 5.21 -16.53 11.14
C ASN A 104 4.04 -15.70 10.61
N GLU A 105 3.15 -15.24 11.48
CA GLU A 105 2.02 -14.40 11.09
C GLU A 105 2.46 -13.00 10.65
N ILE A 106 3.46 -12.40 11.29
CA ILE A 106 4.04 -11.12 10.87
C ILE A 106 4.69 -11.26 9.48
N ASN A 107 5.42 -12.35 9.25
CA ASN A 107 6.07 -12.62 7.96
C ASN A 107 5.07 -12.92 6.84
N ALA A 108 3.85 -13.28 7.15
CA ALA A 108 2.78 -13.44 6.16
C ALA A 108 2.16 -12.10 5.72
N PHE A 109 2.32 -11.01 6.49
CA PHE A 109 1.73 -9.71 6.18
C PHE A 109 2.04 -9.18 4.76
N PRO A 110 3.30 -9.23 4.24
CA PRO A 110 3.58 -8.71 2.91
C PRO A 110 2.78 -9.39 1.80
N ALA A 111 2.57 -10.71 1.90
CA ALA A 111 1.78 -11.45 0.93
C ALA A 111 0.29 -11.08 0.97
N HIS A 112 -0.27 -10.91 2.18
CA HIS A 112 -1.64 -10.43 2.36
C HIS A 112 -1.82 -9.00 1.84
N TYR A 113 -0.88 -8.10 2.15
CA TYR A 113 -0.88 -6.75 1.62
C TYR A 113 -0.82 -6.74 0.09
N GLN A 114 0.10 -7.49 -0.52
CA GLN A 114 0.24 -7.55 -1.98
C GLN A 114 -1.04 -8.04 -2.66
N GLN A 115 -1.71 -9.04 -2.09
CA GLN A 115 -2.97 -9.56 -2.60
C GLN A 115 -4.08 -8.49 -2.58
N GLU A 116 -4.24 -7.77 -1.46
CA GLU A 116 -5.22 -6.71 -1.32
C GLU A 116 -4.90 -5.51 -2.22
N TRP A 117 -3.62 -5.13 -2.31
CA TRP A 117 -3.16 -4.07 -3.19
C TRP A 117 -3.43 -4.40 -4.67
N LEU A 118 -3.07 -5.61 -5.10
CA LEU A 118 -3.30 -6.05 -6.49
C LEU A 118 -4.79 -6.12 -6.81
N ARG A 119 -5.62 -6.54 -5.87
CA ARG A 119 -7.09 -6.51 -6.03
C ARG A 119 -7.58 -5.08 -6.32
N GLY A 120 -7.07 -4.09 -5.60
CA GLY A 120 -7.38 -2.68 -5.83
C GLY A 120 -6.85 -2.18 -7.18
N MET A 121 -5.62 -2.55 -7.55
CA MET A 121 -5.04 -2.19 -8.85
C MET A 121 -5.82 -2.79 -10.02
N ARG A 122 -6.24 -4.05 -9.93
CA ARG A 122 -7.12 -4.67 -10.93
C ARG A 122 -8.40 -3.87 -11.13
N ALA A 123 -9.04 -3.46 -10.05
CA ALA A 123 -10.25 -2.64 -10.13
C ALA A 123 -9.98 -1.28 -10.80
N LYS A 124 -8.86 -0.62 -10.49
CA LYS A 124 -8.45 0.66 -11.11
C LYS A 124 -8.11 0.51 -12.60
N LEU A 125 -7.48 -0.60 -12.98
CA LEU A 125 -7.11 -0.90 -14.38
C LEU A 125 -8.26 -1.53 -15.19
N GLY A 126 -9.40 -1.84 -14.55
CA GLY A 126 -10.54 -2.46 -15.21
C GLY A 126 -10.30 -3.92 -15.60
N LEU A 127 -9.39 -4.62 -14.93
CA LEU A 127 -9.09 -6.03 -15.18
C LEU A 127 -10.18 -6.90 -14.56
N LEU A 128 -10.98 -7.53 -15.41
CA LEU A 128 -12.13 -8.35 -14.99
C LEU A 128 -11.76 -9.79 -14.63
N LYS A 129 -10.58 -10.24 -15.03
CA LYS A 129 -10.05 -11.57 -14.75
C LYS A 129 -8.77 -11.43 -13.95
N GLU A 130 -8.52 -12.41 -13.08
CA GLU A 130 -7.26 -12.49 -12.34
C GLU A 130 -6.27 -13.33 -13.14
N LEU A 131 -5.19 -12.69 -13.61
CA LEU A 131 -4.12 -13.32 -14.36
C LEU A 131 -2.80 -13.18 -13.60
N PRO A 132 -1.85 -14.12 -13.75
CA PRO A 132 -0.53 -14.04 -13.11
C PRO A 132 0.26 -12.79 -13.49
N GLU A 133 0.06 -12.27 -14.71
CA GLU A 133 0.74 -11.12 -15.27
C GLU A 133 0.25 -9.78 -14.69
N ASP A 134 -0.91 -9.73 -14.05
CA ASP A 134 -1.52 -8.50 -13.52
C ASP A 134 -0.59 -7.76 -12.55
N LEU A 135 0.17 -8.51 -11.75
CA LEU A 135 1.12 -7.94 -10.80
C LEU A 135 2.24 -7.18 -11.52
N HIS A 136 2.77 -7.74 -12.60
CA HIS A 136 3.79 -7.10 -13.42
C HIS A 136 3.23 -5.86 -14.11
N LEU A 137 2.06 -5.98 -14.74
CA LEU A 137 1.40 -4.86 -15.40
C LEU A 137 1.20 -3.68 -14.46
N ALA A 138 0.70 -3.92 -13.25
CA ALA A 138 0.46 -2.87 -12.26
C ALA A 138 1.77 -2.23 -11.76
N ASN A 139 2.80 -3.04 -11.47
CA ASN A 139 4.10 -2.53 -11.02
C ASN A 139 4.82 -1.75 -12.13
N ASP A 140 4.77 -2.22 -13.37
CA ASP A 140 5.42 -1.56 -14.50
C ASP A 140 4.76 -0.22 -14.81
N LEU A 141 3.42 -0.10 -14.66
CA LEU A 141 2.75 1.20 -14.74
C LEU A 141 3.26 2.17 -13.69
N LEU A 142 3.31 1.76 -12.43
CA LEU A 142 3.78 2.64 -11.35
C LEU A 142 5.25 3.02 -11.54
N LYS A 143 6.07 2.07 -11.99
CA LYS A 143 7.47 2.34 -12.34
C LYS A 143 7.60 3.33 -13.50
N ALA A 144 6.73 3.24 -14.50
CA ALA A 144 6.70 4.21 -15.60
C ALA A 144 6.30 5.61 -15.12
N CYS A 145 5.49 5.73 -14.06
CA CYS A 145 5.11 7.01 -13.48
C CYS A 145 6.22 7.67 -12.64
N GLU A 146 7.21 6.92 -12.15
CA GLU A 146 8.26 7.46 -11.27
C GLU A 146 9.08 8.56 -11.98
N GLY A 147 9.13 9.74 -11.36
CA GLY A 147 9.89 10.88 -11.87
C GLY A 147 9.34 11.52 -13.14
N GLN A 148 8.06 11.25 -13.50
CA GLN A 148 7.37 11.78 -14.67
C GLN A 148 6.28 12.80 -14.32
N ASP A 149 6.21 13.26 -13.09
CA ASP A 149 5.18 14.18 -12.57
C ASP A 149 3.73 13.78 -12.91
N VAL A 150 3.49 12.48 -13.02
CA VAL A 150 2.18 11.92 -13.42
C VAL A 150 1.15 12.14 -12.33
N ASP A 151 0.06 12.85 -12.63
CA ASP A 151 -1.12 12.96 -11.77
C ASP A 151 -1.71 11.56 -11.50
N PHE A 152 -1.55 11.11 -10.25
CA PHE A 152 -1.90 9.74 -9.86
C PHE A 152 -3.38 9.42 -10.02
N THR A 153 -4.25 10.37 -9.70
CA THR A 153 -5.71 10.16 -9.78
C THR A 153 -6.21 10.24 -11.22
N ASN A 154 -5.77 11.26 -11.95
CA ASN A 154 -6.27 11.52 -13.30
C ASN A 154 -5.71 10.54 -14.34
N LEU A 155 -4.51 9.99 -14.13
CA LEU A 155 -3.98 8.94 -15.00
C LEU A 155 -4.96 7.76 -15.11
N PHE A 156 -5.44 7.20 -14.00
CA PHE A 156 -6.37 6.05 -14.04
C PHE A 156 -7.70 6.40 -14.71
N ARG A 157 -8.15 7.65 -14.63
CA ARG A 157 -9.33 8.12 -15.38
C ARG A 157 -9.05 8.20 -16.86
N ALA A 158 -7.85 8.65 -17.24
CA ALA A 158 -7.43 8.75 -18.64
C ALA A 158 -7.25 7.36 -19.28
N LEU A 159 -6.71 6.37 -18.54
CA LEU A 159 -6.58 4.99 -18.99
C LEU A 159 -7.92 4.37 -19.42
N ALA A 160 -9.04 4.82 -18.86
CA ALA A 160 -10.37 4.40 -19.32
C ALA A 160 -10.68 4.82 -20.77
N THR A 161 -10.00 5.84 -21.32
CA THR A 161 -10.10 6.21 -22.74
C THR A 161 -9.15 5.39 -23.61
N SER A 162 -7.99 4.99 -23.05
CA SER A 162 -7.02 4.12 -23.73
C SER A 162 -7.63 2.77 -24.11
N VAL A 163 -8.40 2.16 -23.21
CA VAL A 163 -9.13 0.91 -23.48
C VAL A 163 -10.09 1.03 -24.68
N ARG A 164 -10.49 2.25 -25.04
CA ARG A 164 -11.34 2.55 -26.20
C ARG A 164 -10.53 2.94 -27.44
N GLY A 165 -9.22 2.79 -27.40
CA GLY A 165 -8.31 3.06 -28.52
C GLY A 165 -7.86 4.51 -28.63
N ASN A 166 -7.93 5.30 -27.55
CA ASN A 166 -7.40 6.67 -27.50
C ASN A 166 -6.43 6.84 -26.31
N ASP A 167 -5.15 6.74 -26.57
CA ASP A 167 -4.07 6.83 -25.60
C ASP A 167 -3.58 8.27 -25.36
N GLU A 168 -3.97 9.23 -26.21
CA GLU A 168 -3.45 10.60 -26.19
C GLU A 168 -3.62 11.26 -24.80
N LEU A 169 -4.77 11.04 -24.15
CA LEU A 169 -5.07 11.65 -22.87
C LEU A 169 -4.18 11.07 -21.75
N ALA A 170 -4.00 9.77 -21.69
CA ALA A 170 -3.16 9.13 -20.70
C ALA A 170 -1.67 9.47 -20.94
N ARG A 171 -1.25 9.40 -22.20
CA ARG A 171 0.09 9.74 -22.66
C ARG A 171 0.50 11.18 -22.31
N ALA A 172 -0.44 12.12 -22.35
CA ALA A 172 -0.19 13.53 -22.03
C ALA A 172 0.11 13.82 -20.55
N TYR A 173 -0.09 12.85 -19.64
CA TYR A 173 0.29 12.99 -18.23
C TYR A 173 1.78 12.73 -17.98
N PHE A 174 2.51 12.16 -18.94
CA PHE A 174 3.92 11.84 -18.78
C PHE A 174 4.80 12.97 -19.33
N ASP A 175 5.80 13.39 -18.57
CA ASP A 175 6.81 14.35 -19.04
C ASP A 175 7.55 13.81 -20.27
N ASP A 176 7.90 12.52 -20.24
CA ASP A 176 8.38 11.79 -21.40
C ASP A 176 7.32 10.78 -21.87
N PRO A 177 6.53 11.11 -22.91
CA PRO A 177 5.50 10.21 -23.42
C PRO A 177 6.01 8.86 -23.91
N ALA A 178 7.30 8.72 -24.25
CA ALA A 178 7.88 7.45 -24.67
C ALA A 178 7.88 6.42 -23.52
N THR A 179 7.90 6.89 -22.26
CA THR A 179 7.79 6.02 -21.08
C THR A 179 6.42 5.34 -21.01
N PHE A 180 5.34 6.07 -21.33
CA PHE A 180 4.01 5.51 -21.44
C PHE A 180 3.90 4.55 -22.62
N ASP A 181 4.42 4.95 -23.81
CA ASP A 181 4.39 4.14 -25.02
C ASP A 181 5.09 2.78 -24.85
N ALA A 182 6.10 2.71 -23.97
CA ALA A 182 6.83 1.48 -23.64
C ALA A 182 6.04 0.55 -22.70
N TRP A 183 5.09 1.08 -21.93
CA TRP A 183 4.25 0.29 -21.02
C TRP A 183 3.03 -0.31 -21.73
N VAL A 184 2.40 0.40 -22.67
CA VAL A 184 1.23 -0.03 -23.46
C VAL A 184 1.59 -1.13 -24.43
#